data_7f43b7403f414cb0056bf114070174b4
#
_entry.id   7f43b7403f414cb0056bf114070174b4
#
_cell.length_a   1.000
_cell.length_b   1.000
_cell.length_c   1.000
_cell.angle_alpha   90.00
_cell.angle_beta   90.00
_cell.angle_gamma   90.00
#
_symmetry.space_group_name_H-M   'P 1'
#
loop_
_entity.id
_entity.type
_entity.pdbx_description
1 polymer ?
#
loop_
_entity_poly.entity_id
_entity_poly.type
_entity_poly.pdbx_seq_one_letter_code
_entity_poly.pdbx_strand_id
1 'polypeptide(L)'
;MLKGKIAVVTGGTRGIGYAIVKKYLENGAKVILFGSRQETVDKALASLKEENPEWEVSGACPSLTDAKEVADEIQAIHRKYGKIDILVNNAGVSDSMMTIDCNLEHFQEIINLNVNAVFNAIQPSVELMKEQGGGCIINTSSMVSKYGQPGGVAYPTSKFGVNGLTISLARELGQYGIRVNAVAPGITRTDMVAALPEEEIQPLIATIPLGRIGEPEDVANACLFLASELASYVSGEILAVDGATIC
;
A
#
# COMPACT_ATOMS: atom_id res chain seq x y z
N MET A 1 2.00 -12.49 -14.68
CA MET A 1 1.46 -13.10 -13.45
C MET A 1 0.03 -12.60 -13.18
N LEU A 2 -0.29 -11.36 -13.59
CA LEU A 2 -1.58 -10.71 -13.28
C LEU A 2 -2.43 -10.43 -14.54
N LYS A 3 -2.23 -11.21 -15.62
CA LYS A 3 -2.95 -10.99 -16.89
C LYS A 3 -4.46 -10.98 -16.69
N GLY A 4 -5.12 -9.89 -17.11
CA GLY A 4 -6.58 -9.70 -17.01
C GLY A 4 -7.10 -9.40 -15.61
N LYS A 5 -6.23 -9.23 -14.60
CA LYS A 5 -6.60 -8.78 -13.25
C LYS A 5 -6.82 -7.26 -13.24
N ILE A 6 -7.81 -6.81 -12.48
CA ILE A 6 -8.09 -5.40 -12.21
C ILE A 6 -7.54 -5.07 -10.82
N ALA A 7 -6.62 -4.12 -10.74
CA ALA A 7 -5.97 -3.72 -9.49
C ALA A 7 -6.22 -2.25 -9.17
N VAL A 8 -6.57 -1.95 -7.94
CA VAL A 8 -6.63 -0.59 -7.38
C VAL A 8 -5.45 -0.40 -6.44
N VAL A 9 -4.68 0.68 -6.61
CA VAL A 9 -3.51 1.01 -5.78
C VAL A 9 -3.65 2.41 -5.22
N THR A 10 -3.84 2.54 -3.92
CA THR A 10 -3.88 3.86 -3.27
C THR A 10 -2.46 4.40 -3.06
N GLY A 11 -2.30 5.73 -3.23
CA GLY A 11 -0.97 6.35 -3.17
C GLY A 11 -0.05 5.92 -4.31
N GLY A 12 -0.62 5.64 -5.50
CA GLY A 12 0.08 5.09 -6.66
C GLY A 12 0.90 6.10 -7.49
N THR A 13 1.01 7.36 -7.07
CA THR A 13 1.61 8.42 -7.89
C THR A 13 3.12 8.59 -7.73
N ARG A 14 3.73 8.00 -6.70
CA ARG A 14 5.18 8.07 -6.40
C ARG A 14 5.65 6.92 -5.50
N GLY A 15 6.96 6.80 -5.33
CA GLY A 15 7.60 5.89 -4.38
C GLY A 15 7.15 4.44 -4.53
N ILE A 16 6.89 3.77 -3.41
CA ILE A 16 6.47 2.37 -3.36
C ILE A 16 5.19 2.13 -4.17
N GLY A 17 4.19 3.00 -4.02
CA GLY A 17 2.92 2.84 -4.74
C GLY A 17 3.09 2.90 -6.25
N TYR A 18 3.91 3.82 -6.76
CA TYR A 18 4.21 3.91 -8.19
C TYR A 18 4.95 2.67 -8.70
N ALA A 19 5.92 2.16 -7.93
CA ALA A 19 6.63 0.93 -8.26
C ALA A 19 5.68 -0.28 -8.30
N ILE A 20 4.70 -0.36 -7.39
CA ILE A 20 3.65 -1.39 -7.41
C ILE A 20 2.79 -1.27 -8.66
N VAL A 21 2.32 -0.07 -8.99
CA VAL A 21 1.53 0.19 -10.21
C VAL A 21 2.29 -0.28 -11.45
N LYS A 22 3.54 0.15 -11.62
CA LYS A 22 4.41 -0.24 -12.73
C LYS A 22 4.59 -1.76 -12.79
N LYS A 23 4.95 -2.38 -11.67
CA LYS A 23 5.17 -3.83 -11.56
C LYS A 23 3.93 -4.63 -11.96
N TYR A 24 2.74 -4.17 -11.59
CA TYR A 24 1.48 -4.84 -11.94
C TYR A 24 1.15 -4.69 -13.43
N LEU A 25 1.40 -3.51 -14.03
CA LEU A 25 1.25 -3.27 -15.46
C LEU A 25 2.21 -4.14 -16.28
N GLU A 26 3.49 -4.26 -15.89
CA GLU A 26 4.47 -5.17 -16.50
C GLU A 26 4.02 -6.63 -16.48
N ASN A 27 3.18 -7.00 -15.51
CA ASN A 27 2.65 -8.35 -15.34
C ASN A 27 1.24 -8.55 -15.93
N GLY A 28 0.75 -7.57 -16.71
CA GLY A 28 -0.48 -7.66 -17.49
C GLY A 28 -1.76 -7.35 -16.73
N ALA A 29 -1.67 -6.70 -15.57
CA ALA A 29 -2.86 -6.15 -14.89
C ALA A 29 -3.31 -4.86 -15.57
N LYS A 30 -4.61 -4.54 -15.42
CA LYS A 30 -5.14 -3.18 -15.57
C LYS A 30 -5.10 -2.52 -14.21
N VAL A 31 -4.55 -1.32 -14.12
CA VAL A 31 -4.33 -0.66 -12.83
C VAL A 31 -5.05 0.68 -12.77
N ILE A 32 -5.75 0.91 -11.67
CA ILE A 32 -6.32 2.19 -11.30
C ILE A 32 -5.51 2.72 -10.11
N LEU A 33 -4.74 3.78 -10.33
CA LEU A 33 -3.98 4.41 -9.26
C LEU A 33 -4.78 5.53 -8.62
N PHE A 34 -4.76 5.61 -7.29
CA PHE A 34 -5.30 6.77 -6.57
C PHE A 34 -4.17 7.68 -6.11
N GLY A 35 -4.35 8.98 -6.32
CA GLY A 35 -3.49 10.05 -5.81
C GLY A 35 -4.25 11.02 -4.93
N SER A 36 -3.55 11.93 -4.27
CA SER A 36 -4.16 12.99 -3.45
C SER A 36 -4.44 14.28 -4.22
N ARG A 37 -3.90 14.42 -5.43
CA ARG A 37 -4.07 15.60 -6.29
C ARG A 37 -4.07 15.19 -7.75
N GLN A 38 -4.97 15.77 -8.54
CA GLN A 38 -5.10 15.46 -9.96
C GLN A 38 -3.80 15.67 -10.74
N GLU A 39 -3.08 16.75 -10.47
CA GLU A 39 -1.78 17.04 -11.10
C GLU A 39 -0.78 15.89 -10.94
N THR A 40 -0.70 15.30 -9.73
CA THR A 40 0.23 14.19 -9.47
C THR A 40 -0.24 12.88 -10.12
N VAL A 41 -1.54 12.69 -10.22
CA VAL A 41 -2.15 11.57 -10.96
C VAL A 41 -1.83 11.69 -12.45
N ASP A 42 -2.08 12.86 -13.05
CA ASP A 42 -1.84 13.10 -14.50
C ASP A 42 -0.36 12.91 -14.84
N LYS A 43 0.55 13.42 -14.00
CA LYS A 43 2.00 13.24 -14.17
C LYS A 43 2.40 11.76 -14.10
N ALA A 44 1.87 11.01 -13.15
CA ALA A 44 2.17 9.58 -13.03
C ALA A 44 1.65 8.79 -14.24
N LEU A 45 0.43 9.09 -14.70
CA LEU A 45 -0.16 8.46 -15.88
C LEU A 45 0.65 8.79 -17.15
N ALA A 46 1.08 10.03 -17.33
CA ALA A 46 1.91 10.44 -18.46
C ALA A 46 3.23 9.67 -18.49
N SER A 47 3.93 9.59 -17.34
CA SER A 47 5.19 8.85 -17.23
C SER A 47 5.03 7.35 -17.55
N LEU A 48 3.97 6.71 -17.04
CA LEU A 48 3.69 5.31 -17.32
C LEU A 48 3.37 5.08 -18.81
N LYS A 49 2.61 5.98 -19.44
CA LYS A 49 2.27 5.91 -20.86
C LYS A 49 3.44 6.23 -21.79
N GLU A 50 4.37 7.07 -21.38
CA GLU A 50 5.62 7.31 -22.09
C GLU A 50 6.51 6.05 -22.10
N GLU A 51 6.57 5.31 -20.98
CA GLU A 51 7.33 4.07 -20.89
C GLU A 51 6.70 2.94 -21.74
N ASN A 52 5.38 2.78 -21.66
CA ASN A 52 4.67 1.82 -22.49
C ASN A 52 3.23 2.29 -22.79
N PRO A 53 2.94 2.75 -24.01
CA PRO A 53 1.62 3.22 -24.41
C PRO A 53 0.50 2.17 -24.33
N GLU A 54 0.85 0.87 -24.39
CA GLU A 54 -0.12 -0.23 -24.35
C GLU A 54 -0.59 -0.57 -22.93
N TRP A 55 0.06 -0.05 -21.88
CA TRP A 55 -0.38 -0.30 -20.53
C TRP A 55 -1.78 0.25 -20.25
N GLU A 56 -2.65 -0.60 -19.73
CA GLU A 56 -4.00 -0.22 -19.33
C GLU A 56 -3.98 0.38 -17.91
N VAL A 57 -3.73 1.69 -17.84
CA VAL A 57 -3.69 2.43 -16.58
C VAL A 57 -4.64 3.62 -16.62
N SER A 58 -5.32 3.86 -15.50
CA SER A 58 -6.11 5.06 -15.25
C SER A 58 -5.88 5.55 -13.82
N GLY A 59 -6.36 6.74 -13.51
CA GLY A 59 -6.18 7.32 -12.17
C GLY A 59 -7.41 8.05 -11.70
N ALA A 60 -7.51 8.19 -10.36
CA ALA A 60 -8.56 8.92 -9.67
C ALA A 60 -7.98 9.62 -8.44
N CYS A 61 -8.75 10.53 -7.84
CA CYS A 61 -8.29 11.42 -6.78
C CYS A 61 -9.32 11.54 -5.64
N PRO A 62 -9.94 10.41 -5.17
CA PRO A 62 -10.87 10.49 -4.05
C PRO A 62 -10.14 10.88 -2.76
N SER A 63 -10.78 11.64 -1.90
CA SER A 63 -10.32 11.83 -0.53
C SER A 63 -10.43 10.52 0.23
N LEU A 64 -9.29 9.86 0.53
CA LEU A 64 -9.30 8.56 1.20
C LEU A 64 -9.87 8.59 2.61
N THR A 65 -9.94 9.78 3.22
CA THR A 65 -10.57 10.00 4.54
C THR A 65 -12.09 10.23 4.45
N ASP A 66 -12.64 10.40 3.25
CA ASP A 66 -14.08 10.44 3.00
C ASP A 66 -14.55 9.06 2.50
N ALA A 67 -15.22 8.32 3.37
CA ALA A 67 -15.70 6.97 3.07
C ALA A 67 -16.68 6.95 1.87
N LYS A 68 -17.46 8.03 1.68
CA LYS A 68 -18.41 8.09 0.57
C LYS A 68 -17.70 8.31 -0.77
N GLU A 69 -16.76 9.24 -0.84
CA GLU A 69 -15.98 9.45 -2.08
C GLU A 69 -15.25 8.17 -2.50
N VAL A 70 -14.63 7.47 -1.54
CA VAL A 70 -13.94 6.20 -1.82
C VAL A 70 -14.91 5.14 -2.29
N ALA A 71 -16.05 4.98 -1.64
CA ALA A 71 -17.05 3.98 -2.04
C ALA A 71 -17.62 4.27 -3.44
N ASP A 72 -17.93 5.53 -3.74
CA ASP A 72 -18.44 5.96 -5.05
C ASP A 72 -17.42 5.65 -6.18
N GLU A 73 -16.11 5.88 -5.93
CA GLU A 73 -15.05 5.59 -6.89
C GLU A 73 -14.83 4.08 -7.07
N ILE A 74 -14.81 3.30 -6.00
CA ILE A 74 -14.72 1.82 -6.06
C ILE A 74 -15.89 1.26 -6.87
N GLN A 75 -17.10 1.75 -6.65
CA GLN A 75 -18.29 1.36 -7.42
C GLN A 75 -18.19 1.78 -8.90
N ALA A 76 -17.63 2.96 -9.19
CA ALA A 76 -17.41 3.41 -10.56
C ALA A 76 -16.41 2.50 -11.31
N ILE A 77 -15.34 2.09 -10.63
CA ILE A 77 -14.36 1.12 -11.16
C ILE A 77 -15.05 -0.22 -11.45
N HIS A 78 -15.84 -0.72 -10.51
CA HIS A 78 -16.58 -1.98 -10.70
C HIS A 78 -17.55 -1.89 -11.88
N ARG A 79 -18.31 -0.81 -12.00
CA ARG A 79 -19.21 -0.60 -13.16
C ARG A 79 -18.47 -0.61 -14.49
N LYS A 80 -17.24 -0.06 -14.52
CA LYS A 80 -16.43 0.05 -15.75
C LYS A 80 -15.75 -1.26 -16.13
N TYR A 81 -15.24 -2.02 -15.17
CA TYR A 81 -14.41 -3.20 -15.42
C TYR A 81 -15.08 -4.53 -15.06
N GLY A 82 -16.23 -4.50 -14.39
CA GLY A 82 -17.01 -5.67 -13.98
C GLY A 82 -16.48 -6.39 -12.74
N LYS A 83 -15.31 -6.01 -12.22
CA LYS A 83 -14.67 -6.63 -11.06
C LYS A 83 -13.54 -5.78 -10.49
N ILE A 84 -13.09 -6.15 -9.27
CA ILE A 84 -11.84 -5.69 -8.66
C ILE A 84 -11.15 -6.94 -8.09
N ASP A 85 -10.07 -7.37 -8.72
CA ASP A 85 -9.34 -8.57 -8.27
C ASP A 85 -8.37 -8.26 -7.12
N ILE A 86 -7.76 -7.05 -7.12
CA ILE A 86 -6.69 -6.68 -6.19
C ILE A 86 -6.92 -5.26 -5.68
N LEU A 87 -6.85 -5.09 -4.35
CA LEU A 87 -6.76 -3.80 -3.69
C LEU A 87 -5.43 -3.70 -2.95
N VAL A 88 -4.63 -2.67 -3.27
CA VAL A 88 -3.41 -2.35 -2.53
C VAL A 88 -3.60 -1.04 -1.79
N ASN A 89 -3.66 -1.12 -0.47
CA ASN A 89 -3.71 0.03 0.44
C ASN A 89 -2.27 0.44 0.77
N ASN A 90 -1.73 1.37 -0.05
CA ASN A 90 -0.36 1.87 0.13
C ASN A 90 -0.31 3.34 0.58
N ALA A 91 -1.36 4.11 0.36
CA ALA A 91 -1.41 5.50 0.83
C ALA A 91 -1.20 5.59 2.35
N GLY A 92 -0.41 6.57 2.77
CA GLY A 92 -0.15 6.83 4.17
C GLY A 92 0.93 7.90 4.35
N VAL A 93 1.10 8.31 5.59
CA VAL A 93 2.15 9.26 6.00
C VAL A 93 2.98 8.66 7.13
N SER A 94 4.25 9.02 7.15
CA SER A 94 5.12 8.79 8.31
C SER A 94 5.02 9.97 9.27
N ASP A 95 5.32 9.71 10.54
CA ASP A 95 5.35 10.71 11.59
C ASP A 95 6.45 10.40 12.59
N SER A 96 7.13 11.43 13.07
CA SER A 96 8.18 11.35 14.08
C SER A 96 8.01 12.38 15.20
N MET A 97 6.84 13.02 15.30
CA MET A 97 6.54 14.00 16.34
C MET A 97 6.62 13.35 17.73
N MET A 98 7.47 13.90 18.58
CA MET A 98 7.67 13.38 19.94
C MET A 98 6.37 13.45 20.74
N THR A 99 6.12 12.45 21.59
CA THR A 99 4.87 12.36 22.39
C THR A 99 4.58 13.61 23.21
N ILE A 100 5.61 14.29 23.67
CA ILE A 100 5.46 15.53 24.47
C ILE A 100 4.87 16.69 23.64
N ASP A 101 5.08 16.67 22.33
CA ASP A 101 4.61 17.71 21.40
C ASP A 101 3.36 17.26 20.62
N CYS A 102 3.05 15.96 20.61
CA CYS A 102 1.97 15.37 19.88
C CYS A 102 0.63 15.56 20.63
N ASN A 103 -0.20 16.45 20.13
CA ASN A 103 -1.57 16.61 20.63
C ASN A 103 -2.50 15.54 20.06
N LEU A 104 -3.72 15.46 20.62
CA LEU A 104 -4.71 14.48 20.17
C LEU A 104 -5.15 14.67 18.72
N GLU A 105 -5.25 15.90 18.26
CA GLU A 105 -5.66 16.24 16.89
C GLU A 105 -4.64 15.67 15.88
N HIS A 106 -3.35 15.94 16.06
CA HIS A 106 -2.28 15.38 15.23
C HIS A 106 -2.27 13.83 15.26
N PHE A 107 -2.40 13.25 16.46
CA PHE A 107 -2.51 11.79 16.59
C PHE A 107 -3.67 11.22 15.76
N GLN A 108 -4.85 11.87 15.85
CA GLN A 108 -6.05 11.47 15.11
C GLN A 108 -5.88 11.61 13.59
N GLU A 109 -5.18 12.65 13.11
CA GLU A 109 -4.89 12.83 11.68
C GLU A 109 -4.10 11.64 11.13
N ILE A 110 -3.04 11.21 11.85
CA ILE A 110 -2.23 10.06 11.44
C ILE A 110 -3.06 8.77 11.44
N ILE A 111 -3.86 8.53 12.47
CA ILE A 111 -4.75 7.36 12.54
C ILE A 111 -5.79 7.42 11.39
N ASN A 112 -6.35 8.58 11.15
CA ASN A 112 -7.38 8.76 10.14
C ASN A 112 -6.88 8.42 8.73
N LEU A 113 -5.67 8.87 8.38
CA LEU A 113 -5.10 8.58 7.06
C LEU A 113 -4.51 7.18 6.97
N ASN A 114 -3.84 6.68 8.03
CA ASN A 114 -3.12 5.41 7.94
C ASN A 114 -3.97 4.17 8.28
N VAL A 115 -5.10 4.34 8.98
CA VAL A 115 -5.98 3.24 9.42
C VAL A 115 -7.38 3.38 8.85
N ASN A 116 -8.07 4.50 9.14
CA ASN A 116 -9.45 4.66 8.71
C ASN A 116 -9.57 4.72 7.17
N ALA A 117 -8.65 5.42 6.51
CA ALA A 117 -8.61 5.48 5.04
C ALA A 117 -8.37 4.10 4.40
N VAL A 118 -7.57 3.24 5.05
CA VAL A 118 -7.39 1.84 4.63
C VAL A 118 -8.71 1.09 4.72
N PHE A 119 -9.43 1.24 5.83
CA PHE A 119 -10.74 0.60 6.01
C PHE A 119 -11.80 1.14 5.04
N ASN A 120 -11.79 2.45 4.75
CA ASN A 120 -12.69 3.07 3.79
C ASN A 120 -12.58 2.47 2.38
N ALA A 121 -11.37 2.04 1.97
CA ALA A 121 -11.18 1.36 0.69
C ALA A 121 -11.49 -0.14 0.76
N ILE A 122 -11.26 -0.78 1.90
CA ILE A 122 -11.52 -2.21 2.09
C ILE A 122 -13.02 -2.52 2.05
N GLN A 123 -13.82 -1.79 2.82
CA GLN A 123 -15.22 -2.13 3.04
C GLN A 123 -16.02 -2.23 1.72
N PRO A 124 -16.02 -1.23 0.81
CA PRO A 124 -16.73 -1.34 -0.46
C PRO A 124 -16.10 -2.37 -1.42
N SER A 125 -14.78 -2.61 -1.33
CA SER A 125 -14.11 -3.60 -2.16
C SER A 125 -14.46 -5.03 -1.74
N VAL A 126 -14.60 -5.28 -0.44
CA VAL A 126 -14.97 -6.61 0.10
C VAL A 126 -16.36 -7.05 -0.35
N GLU A 127 -17.33 -6.14 -0.39
CA GLU A 127 -18.68 -6.43 -0.89
C GLU A 127 -18.62 -6.97 -2.33
N LEU A 128 -17.87 -6.28 -3.21
CA LEU A 128 -17.70 -6.66 -4.60
C LEU A 128 -16.87 -7.94 -4.75
N MET A 129 -15.78 -8.08 -4.00
CA MET A 129 -14.94 -9.28 -4.01
C MET A 129 -15.71 -10.51 -3.53
N LYS A 130 -16.61 -10.36 -2.56
CA LYS A 130 -17.50 -11.44 -2.12
C LYS A 130 -18.48 -11.86 -3.20
N GLU A 131 -19.12 -10.92 -3.89
CA GLU A 131 -20.06 -11.19 -4.97
C GLU A 131 -19.40 -11.90 -6.16
N GLN A 132 -18.15 -11.55 -6.49
CA GLN A 132 -17.38 -12.17 -7.57
C GLN A 132 -16.69 -13.50 -7.16
N GLY A 133 -16.76 -13.90 -5.89
CA GLY A 133 -16.24 -15.18 -5.39
C GLY A 133 -14.75 -15.17 -5.04
N GLY A 134 -14.15 -14.03 -4.76
CA GLY A 134 -12.77 -13.94 -4.29
C GLY A 134 -12.07 -12.62 -4.62
N GLY A 135 -10.89 -12.43 -4.03
CA GLY A 135 -10.08 -11.24 -4.23
C GLY A 135 -8.77 -11.27 -3.43
N CYS A 136 -7.98 -10.24 -3.58
CA CYS A 136 -6.74 -10.07 -2.85
C CYS A 136 -6.60 -8.64 -2.33
N ILE A 137 -6.39 -8.50 -1.02
CA ILE A 137 -6.12 -7.22 -0.36
C ILE A 137 -4.71 -7.25 0.19
N ILE A 138 -3.92 -6.21 -0.14
CA ILE A 138 -2.56 -6.04 0.35
C ILE A 138 -2.46 -4.68 1.03
N ASN A 139 -2.11 -4.68 2.31
CA ASN A 139 -1.92 -3.46 3.08
C ASN A 139 -0.45 -3.12 3.22
N THR A 140 -0.08 -1.84 3.18
CA THR A 140 1.27 -1.40 3.46
C THR A 140 1.41 -1.06 4.94
N SER A 141 2.03 -1.98 5.68
CA SER A 141 2.45 -1.79 7.05
C SER A 141 3.82 -1.10 7.11
N SER A 142 4.66 -1.46 8.06
CA SER A 142 6.05 -0.98 8.19
C SER A 142 6.79 -1.88 9.17
N MET A 143 8.10 -1.86 9.10
CA MET A 143 8.95 -2.47 10.11
C MET A 143 8.63 -1.96 11.53
N VAL A 144 8.26 -0.71 11.71
CA VAL A 144 7.91 -0.12 13.01
C VAL A 144 6.64 -0.72 13.65
N SER A 145 5.87 -1.48 12.89
CA SER A 145 4.69 -2.19 13.40
C SER A 145 5.01 -3.43 14.23
N LYS A 146 6.28 -3.75 14.44
CA LYS A 146 6.71 -4.88 15.28
C LYS A 146 7.33 -4.43 16.61
N TYR A 147 8.03 -3.30 16.64
CA TYR A 147 8.75 -2.84 17.86
C TYR A 147 8.73 -1.31 18.06
N GLY A 148 7.92 -0.58 17.29
CA GLY A 148 7.84 0.87 17.43
C GLY A 148 9.01 1.60 16.77
N GLN A 149 9.22 2.84 17.17
CA GLN A 149 10.33 3.68 16.74
C GLN A 149 10.75 4.61 17.89
N PRO A 150 11.98 5.15 17.86
CA PRO A 150 12.48 6.04 18.94
C PRO A 150 11.76 7.38 19.03
N GLY A 151 11.22 7.89 17.93
CA GLY A 151 10.52 9.18 17.87
C GLY A 151 9.15 9.06 17.23
N GLY A 152 8.13 9.63 17.88
CA GLY A 152 6.75 9.61 17.40
C GLY A 152 6.00 8.32 17.74
N VAL A 153 4.83 8.46 18.32
CA VAL A 153 3.97 7.32 18.74
C VAL A 153 2.84 7.06 17.74
N ALA A 154 2.37 8.08 17.02
CA ALA A 154 1.20 7.99 16.15
C ALA A 154 1.42 7.05 14.96
N TYR A 155 2.57 7.18 14.29
CA TYR A 155 2.88 6.35 13.13
C TYR A 155 3.02 4.86 13.46
N PRO A 156 3.84 4.42 14.44
CA PRO A 156 3.88 3.01 14.82
C PRO A 156 2.52 2.48 15.24
N THR A 157 1.76 3.23 16.06
CA THR A 157 0.42 2.84 16.48
C THR A 157 -0.48 2.58 15.28
N SER A 158 -0.45 3.46 14.27
CA SER A 158 -1.22 3.27 13.05
C SER A 158 -0.83 1.98 12.30
N LYS A 159 0.46 1.66 12.24
CA LYS A 159 0.96 0.46 11.53
C LYS A 159 0.71 -0.84 12.30
N PHE A 160 0.71 -0.82 13.64
CA PHE A 160 0.15 -1.92 14.44
C PHE A 160 -1.35 -2.10 14.17
N GLY A 161 -2.10 -1.01 14.03
CA GLY A 161 -3.52 -1.04 13.65
C GLY A 161 -3.73 -1.71 12.29
N VAL A 162 -2.91 -1.39 11.28
CA VAL A 162 -2.95 -2.04 9.95
C VAL A 162 -2.67 -3.55 10.05
N ASN A 163 -1.73 -3.96 10.90
CA ASN A 163 -1.48 -5.39 11.14
C ASN A 163 -2.71 -6.07 11.76
N GLY A 164 -3.34 -5.43 12.75
CA GLY A 164 -4.57 -5.91 13.37
C GLY A 164 -5.71 -6.08 12.36
N LEU A 165 -5.94 -5.07 11.49
CA LEU A 165 -6.89 -5.15 10.39
C LEU A 165 -6.57 -6.32 9.45
N THR A 166 -5.31 -6.45 9.04
CA THR A 166 -4.87 -7.50 8.11
C THR A 166 -5.17 -8.90 8.63
N ILE A 167 -4.77 -9.19 9.87
CA ILE A 167 -4.94 -10.51 10.49
C ILE A 167 -6.43 -10.82 10.72
N SER A 168 -7.19 -9.84 11.21
CA SER A 168 -8.62 -10.01 11.50
C SER A 168 -9.42 -10.25 10.21
N LEU A 169 -9.19 -9.42 9.19
CA LEU A 169 -9.88 -9.54 7.91
C LEU A 169 -9.51 -10.84 7.16
N ALA A 170 -8.25 -11.31 7.26
CA ALA A 170 -7.86 -12.58 6.67
C ALA A 170 -8.67 -13.76 7.23
N ARG A 171 -8.93 -13.74 8.54
CA ARG A 171 -9.74 -14.77 9.21
C ARG A 171 -11.22 -14.66 8.88
N GLU A 172 -11.75 -13.45 8.80
CA GLU A 172 -13.15 -13.17 8.50
C GLU A 172 -13.49 -13.49 7.04
N LEU A 173 -12.64 -13.03 6.10
CA LEU A 173 -12.94 -13.02 4.67
C LEU A 173 -12.49 -14.28 3.92
N GLY A 174 -11.70 -15.14 4.54
CA GLY A 174 -11.22 -16.37 3.93
C GLY A 174 -12.34 -17.29 3.43
N GLN A 175 -13.48 -17.32 4.11
CA GLN A 175 -14.67 -18.08 3.69
C GLN A 175 -15.25 -17.60 2.35
N TYR A 176 -14.92 -16.39 1.89
CA TYR A 176 -15.35 -15.82 0.62
C TYR A 176 -14.27 -15.90 -0.47
N GLY A 177 -13.17 -16.62 -0.22
CA GLY A 177 -12.05 -16.71 -1.15
C GLY A 177 -11.22 -15.41 -1.24
N ILE A 178 -11.35 -14.51 -0.27
CA ILE A 178 -10.59 -13.26 -0.22
C ILE A 178 -9.35 -13.43 0.66
N ARG A 179 -8.16 -13.21 0.09
CA ARG A 179 -6.90 -13.21 0.83
C ARG A 179 -6.55 -11.80 1.28
N VAL A 180 -6.09 -11.66 2.51
CA VAL A 180 -5.67 -10.36 3.06
C VAL A 180 -4.28 -10.51 3.67
N ASN A 181 -3.31 -9.77 3.17
CA ASN A 181 -1.93 -9.77 3.65
C ASN A 181 -1.42 -8.32 3.79
N ALA A 182 -0.27 -8.16 4.41
CA ALA A 182 0.46 -6.90 4.41
C ALA A 182 1.91 -7.10 4.00
N VAL A 183 2.50 -6.06 3.41
CA VAL A 183 3.95 -5.90 3.35
C VAL A 183 4.39 -4.95 4.44
N ALA A 184 5.53 -5.22 5.08
CA ALA A 184 6.14 -4.38 6.10
C ALA A 184 7.51 -3.92 5.63
N PRO A 185 7.58 -2.81 4.85
CA PRO A 185 8.84 -2.28 4.36
C PRO A 185 9.76 -1.83 5.51
N GLY A 186 11.06 -2.07 5.33
CA GLY A 186 12.12 -1.43 6.08
C GLY A 186 12.45 -0.04 5.52
N ILE A 187 13.69 0.39 5.76
CA ILE A 187 14.19 1.65 5.19
C ILE A 187 14.26 1.49 3.67
N THR A 188 13.42 2.22 2.97
CA THR A 188 13.24 2.14 1.51
C THR A 188 13.54 3.49 0.88
N ARG A 189 14.26 3.52 -0.23
CA ARG A 189 14.62 4.72 -1.00
C ARG A 189 13.39 5.36 -1.64
N THR A 190 12.65 6.11 -0.84
CA THR A 190 11.60 7.02 -1.29
C THR A 190 12.17 8.43 -1.45
N ASP A 191 11.41 9.36 -2.02
CA ASP A 191 11.82 10.75 -2.18
C ASP A 191 12.35 11.37 -0.87
N MET A 192 11.77 10.99 0.27
CA MET A 192 12.18 11.44 1.59
C MET A 192 13.59 10.96 1.96
N VAL A 193 13.88 9.68 1.75
CA VAL A 193 15.20 9.10 2.05
C VAL A 193 16.22 9.51 1.01
N ALA A 194 15.83 9.64 -0.26
CA ALA A 194 16.70 10.11 -1.33
C ALA A 194 17.15 11.57 -1.16
N ALA A 195 16.39 12.36 -0.42
CA ALA A 195 16.74 13.76 -0.10
C ALA A 195 17.72 13.91 1.08
N LEU A 196 18.01 12.84 1.82
CA LEU A 196 18.97 12.85 2.92
C LEU A 196 20.41 12.91 2.39
N PRO A 197 21.33 13.63 3.07
CA PRO A 197 22.76 13.57 2.79
C PRO A 197 23.29 12.13 2.96
N GLU A 198 24.31 11.78 2.18
CA GLU A 198 24.91 10.44 2.24
C GLU A 198 25.43 10.09 3.64
N GLU A 199 25.91 11.09 4.39
CA GLU A 199 26.36 10.96 5.77
C GLU A 199 25.28 10.49 6.74
N GLU A 200 24.01 10.80 6.45
CA GLU A 200 22.86 10.33 7.23
C GLU A 200 22.36 8.95 6.75
N ILE A 201 22.61 8.62 5.49
CA ILE A 201 22.20 7.34 4.90
C ILE A 201 23.12 6.20 5.34
N GLN A 202 24.43 6.42 5.42
CA GLN A 202 25.42 5.39 5.78
C GLN A 202 25.17 4.73 7.14
N PRO A 203 24.85 5.46 8.23
CA PRO A 203 24.48 4.85 9.51
C PRO A 203 23.22 3.97 9.41
N LEU A 204 22.26 4.35 8.56
CA LEU A 204 21.04 3.56 8.34
C LEU A 204 21.38 2.23 7.64
N ILE A 205 22.23 2.28 6.60
CA ILE A 205 22.68 1.07 5.88
C ILE A 205 23.40 0.10 6.84
N ALA A 206 24.23 0.64 7.75
CA ALA A 206 24.97 -0.17 8.71
C ALA A 206 24.05 -1.00 9.64
N THR A 207 22.79 -0.61 9.79
CA THR A 207 21.80 -1.37 10.59
C THR A 207 21.08 -2.47 9.79
N ILE A 208 21.28 -2.52 8.47
CA ILE A 208 20.60 -3.46 7.58
C ILE A 208 21.53 -4.63 7.23
N PRO A 209 21.24 -5.88 7.67
CA PRO A 209 22.11 -7.03 7.40
C PRO A 209 22.38 -7.29 5.92
N LEU A 210 21.43 -7.00 5.00
CA LEU A 210 21.69 -7.10 3.55
C LEU A 210 22.59 -5.96 3.00
N GLY A 211 23.06 -5.02 3.84
CA GLY A 211 24.05 -4.01 3.49
C GLY A 211 23.59 -2.94 2.49
N ARG A 212 22.28 -2.78 2.30
CA ARG A 212 21.72 -1.74 1.43
C ARG A 212 20.34 -1.29 1.91
N ILE A 213 19.96 -0.09 1.56
CA ILE A 213 18.57 0.38 1.65
C ILE A 213 17.73 -0.38 0.63
N GLY A 214 16.49 -0.69 0.98
CA GLY A 214 15.52 -1.25 0.04
C GLY A 214 15.15 -0.25 -1.06
N GLU A 215 14.88 -0.76 -2.26
CA GLU A 215 14.31 0.05 -3.33
C GLU A 215 12.78 -0.14 -3.38
N PRO A 216 12.02 0.81 -3.92
CA PRO A 216 10.58 0.64 -4.11
C PRO A 216 10.20 -0.66 -4.85
N GLU A 217 11.05 -1.11 -5.77
CA GLU A 217 10.89 -2.36 -6.50
C GLU A 217 10.98 -3.59 -5.62
N ASP A 218 11.75 -3.58 -4.55
CA ASP A 218 11.82 -4.72 -3.61
C ASP A 218 10.44 -4.95 -2.98
N VAL A 219 9.76 -3.87 -2.59
CA VAL A 219 8.40 -3.92 -2.03
C VAL A 219 7.37 -4.28 -3.10
N ALA A 220 7.49 -3.72 -4.31
CA ALA A 220 6.61 -4.03 -5.42
C ALA A 220 6.68 -5.51 -5.83
N ASN A 221 7.87 -6.14 -5.78
CA ASN A 221 8.05 -7.57 -6.03
C ASN A 221 7.34 -8.42 -4.98
N ALA A 222 7.41 -8.04 -3.71
CA ALA A 222 6.67 -8.71 -2.63
C ALA A 222 5.14 -8.57 -2.83
N CYS A 223 4.66 -7.39 -3.20
CA CYS A 223 3.25 -7.16 -3.54
C CYS A 223 2.82 -7.99 -4.76
N LEU A 224 3.66 -8.12 -5.79
CA LEU A 224 3.38 -8.97 -6.95
C LEU A 224 3.22 -10.45 -6.54
N PHE A 225 4.13 -10.97 -5.71
CA PHE A 225 4.02 -12.31 -5.17
C PHE A 225 2.69 -12.51 -4.43
N LEU A 226 2.37 -11.62 -3.47
CA LEU A 226 1.14 -11.71 -2.67
C LEU A 226 -0.13 -11.58 -3.52
N ALA A 227 -0.10 -10.79 -4.60
CA ALA A 227 -1.23 -10.60 -5.52
C ALA A 227 -1.44 -11.80 -6.46
N SER A 228 -0.42 -12.61 -6.69
CA SER A 228 -0.44 -13.70 -7.68
C SER A 228 -0.95 -15.02 -7.11
N GLU A 229 -1.17 -15.99 -8.00
CA GLU A 229 -1.54 -17.37 -7.64
C GLU A 229 -0.42 -18.10 -6.86
N LEU A 230 0.82 -17.63 -6.91
CA LEU A 230 1.92 -18.18 -6.10
C LEU A 230 1.65 -18.03 -4.60
N ALA A 231 0.82 -17.07 -4.22
CA ALA A 231 0.41 -16.81 -2.84
C ALA A 231 -1.02 -17.32 -2.55
N SER A 232 -1.55 -18.27 -3.32
CA SER A 232 -2.94 -18.74 -3.20
C SER A 232 -3.30 -19.30 -1.81
N TYR A 233 -2.33 -19.75 -1.03
CA TYR A 233 -2.52 -20.25 0.35
C TYR A 233 -1.90 -19.34 1.41
N VAL A 234 -1.54 -18.08 1.04
CA VAL A 234 -0.99 -17.07 1.96
C VAL A 234 -2.07 -16.05 2.28
N SER A 235 -2.51 -16.01 3.53
CA SER A 235 -3.48 -15.04 4.04
C SER A 235 -3.23 -14.77 5.54
N GLY A 236 -3.26 -13.52 5.95
CA GLY A 236 -2.96 -13.07 7.31
C GLY A 236 -1.48 -12.80 7.56
N GLU A 237 -0.63 -12.87 6.53
CA GLU A 237 0.81 -12.65 6.64
C GLU A 237 1.15 -11.16 6.67
N ILE A 238 2.11 -10.80 7.51
CA ILE A 238 2.77 -9.50 7.57
C ILE A 238 4.20 -9.70 7.07
N LEU A 239 4.37 -9.68 5.75
CA LEU A 239 5.62 -9.99 5.08
C LEU A 239 6.64 -8.86 5.24
N ALA A 240 7.71 -9.12 5.98
CA ALA A 240 8.81 -8.18 6.12
C ALA A 240 9.58 -8.05 4.79
N VAL A 241 9.83 -6.80 4.38
CA VAL A 241 10.63 -6.44 3.20
C VAL A 241 11.65 -5.39 3.67
N ASP A 242 12.60 -5.81 4.49
CA ASP A 242 13.40 -4.92 5.33
C ASP A 242 14.91 -5.27 5.36
N GLY A 243 15.35 -6.22 4.54
CA GLY A 243 16.76 -6.62 4.50
C GLY A 243 17.25 -7.29 5.78
N ALA A 244 16.33 -7.93 6.54
CA ALA A 244 16.56 -8.54 7.85
C ALA A 244 16.89 -7.52 8.96
N THR A 245 16.49 -6.26 8.79
CA THR A 245 16.66 -5.23 9.84
C THR A 245 15.99 -5.66 11.12
N ILE A 246 14.94 -6.49 11.00
CA ILE A 246 14.13 -6.97 12.13
C ILE A 246 13.93 -8.48 12.00
N CYS A 247 14.78 -9.20 12.66
CA CYS A 247 14.65 -10.63 12.89
C CYS A 247 14.43 -10.92 14.36
#